data_564a2ec299bd6744a6ae54b4f7d1d9a8
#
_entry.id   564a2ec299bd6744a6ae54b4f7d1d9a8
#
_cell.length_a   1.000
_cell.length_b   1.000
_cell.length_c   1.000
_cell.angle_alpha   90.00
_cell.angle_beta   90.00
_cell.angle_gamma   90.00
#
_symmetry.space_group_name_H-M   'P 1'
#
loop_
_entity.id
_entity.type
_entity.pdbx_description
1 polymer ?
#
loop_
_entity_poly.entity_id
_entity_poly.type
_entity_poly.pdbx_seq_one_letter_code
_entity_poly.pdbx_strand_id
1 'polypeptide(L)'
;NTLALINGRRVINSPGYHTETVGGSFTPVLSANTNTIPVFGADRIEVLRDGASAIYGADAVAGVINTVLKSNFEGLNIRVRNIAYDSFATDDASVGVTWGKDFGNTNVSVYYDHYTRGRIQAREDPKWVDGDLRRLLPADSEYNDTTWRNRSFSNQYAQFYEGSNVFSLYAPDDP
;
A
#
# COMPACT_ATOMS: atom_id res chain seq x y z
N ASN A 1 -10.64 -9.94 -9.48
CA ASN A 1 -10.78 -9.71 -8.04
C ASN A 1 -10.19 -10.89 -7.26
N THR A 2 -9.37 -10.61 -6.25
CA THR A 2 -8.84 -11.60 -5.31
C THR A 2 -9.64 -11.51 -4.02
N LEU A 3 -10.17 -12.63 -3.54
CA LEU A 3 -10.92 -12.70 -2.32
C LEU A 3 -9.98 -12.86 -1.11
N ALA A 4 -10.13 -11.99 -0.10
CA ALA A 4 -9.40 -12.11 1.16
C ALA A 4 -10.27 -12.77 2.23
N LEU A 5 -9.70 -13.74 2.93
CA LEU A 5 -10.34 -14.46 4.03
C LEU A 5 -9.48 -14.40 5.29
N ILE A 6 -10.11 -14.45 6.45
CA ILE A 6 -9.47 -14.71 7.75
C ILE A 6 -10.16 -15.94 8.35
N ASN A 7 -9.39 -16.99 8.62
CA ASN A 7 -9.90 -18.28 9.10
C ASN A 7 -11.08 -18.80 8.26
N GLY A 8 -11.01 -18.68 6.94
CA GLY A 8 -12.03 -19.09 6.01
C GLY A 8 -13.25 -18.15 5.91
N ARG A 9 -13.30 -17.06 6.66
CA ARG A 9 -14.38 -16.08 6.63
C ARG A 9 -14.00 -14.86 5.80
N ARG A 10 -14.94 -14.36 4.99
CA ARG A 10 -14.70 -13.19 4.14
C ARG A 10 -14.36 -11.95 4.97
N VAL A 11 -13.32 -11.24 4.56
CA VAL A 11 -13.04 -9.92 5.08
C VAL A 11 -14.03 -8.93 4.46
N ILE A 12 -14.54 -8.01 5.28
CA ILE A 12 -15.48 -6.98 4.81
C ILE A 12 -14.75 -6.07 3.83
N ASN A 13 -15.34 -5.87 2.66
CA ASN A 13 -14.85 -4.89 1.71
C ASN A 13 -15.08 -3.48 2.27
N SER A 14 -14.04 -2.71 2.35
CA SER A 14 -14.11 -1.30 2.71
C SER A 14 -14.28 -0.48 1.43
N PRO A 15 -15.11 0.56 1.40
CA PRO A 15 -15.09 1.56 0.36
C PRO A 15 -13.78 2.34 0.52
N GLY A 16 -12.69 1.77 0.02
CA GLY A 16 -11.39 2.42 -0.02
C GLY A 16 -11.38 3.48 -1.11
N TYR A 17 -10.42 4.39 -1.03
CA TYR A 17 -10.17 5.40 -2.05
C TYR A 17 -9.53 4.82 -3.34
N HIS A 18 -9.62 3.51 -3.50
CA HIS A 18 -9.13 2.89 -4.72
C HIS A 18 -10.15 3.07 -5.83
N THR A 19 -9.72 3.68 -6.91
CA THR A 19 -10.54 3.89 -8.10
C THR A 19 -9.87 3.22 -9.30
N GLU A 20 -10.68 2.61 -10.14
CA GLU A 20 -10.24 2.11 -11.46
C GLU A 20 -10.85 2.97 -12.55
N THR A 21 -10.13 3.13 -13.65
CA THR A 21 -10.65 3.82 -14.83
C THR A 21 -11.44 2.83 -15.67
N VAL A 22 -12.76 2.98 -15.67
CA VAL A 22 -13.66 2.17 -16.49
C VAL A 22 -14.37 3.10 -17.47
N GLY A 23 -14.16 2.87 -18.77
CA GLY A 23 -14.78 3.69 -19.81
C GLY A 23 -14.42 5.18 -19.75
N GLY A 24 -13.22 5.53 -19.26
CA GLY A 24 -12.77 6.92 -19.10
C GLY A 24 -13.23 7.62 -17.82
N SER A 25 -13.99 6.96 -16.96
CA SER A 25 -14.45 7.48 -15.67
C SER A 25 -13.78 6.78 -14.51
N PHE A 26 -13.45 7.53 -13.45
CA PHE A 26 -12.96 6.95 -12.19
C PHE A 26 -14.12 6.31 -11.43
N THR A 27 -14.07 4.99 -11.32
CA THR A 27 -15.08 4.21 -10.60
C THR A 27 -14.51 3.68 -9.29
N PRO A 28 -15.15 3.93 -8.13
CA PRO A 28 -14.72 3.37 -6.87
C PRO A 28 -14.76 1.84 -6.90
N VAL A 29 -13.68 1.20 -6.45
CA VAL A 29 -13.59 -0.26 -6.35
C VAL A 29 -13.68 -0.67 -4.90
N LEU A 30 -14.57 -1.62 -4.61
CA LEU A 30 -14.66 -2.24 -3.30
C LEU A 30 -13.56 -3.28 -3.16
N SER A 31 -12.63 -3.06 -2.25
CA SER A 31 -11.55 -4.00 -1.96
C SER A 31 -11.41 -4.26 -0.46
N ALA A 32 -10.94 -5.46 -0.12
CA ALA A 32 -10.60 -5.77 1.26
C ALA A 32 -9.32 -5.00 1.66
N ASN A 33 -9.38 -4.30 2.79
CA ASN A 33 -8.18 -3.68 3.35
C ASN A 33 -7.34 -4.74 4.06
N THR A 34 -6.34 -5.28 3.37
CA THR A 34 -5.43 -6.31 3.92
C THR A 34 -4.54 -5.80 5.04
N ASN A 35 -4.38 -4.48 5.19
CA ASN A 35 -3.62 -3.89 6.29
C ASN A 35 -4.29 -4.06 7.66
N THR A 36 -5.59 -4.42 7.68
CA THR A 36 -6.30 -4.72 8.92
C THR A 36 -6.08 -6.13 9.43
N ILE A 37 -5.38 -6.97 8.67
CA ILE A 37 -5.09 -8.35 9.06
C ILE A 37 -3.90 -8.36 10.03
N PRO A 38 -4.04 -8.91 11.25
CA PRO A 38 -2.97 -8.93 12.24
C PRO A 38 -1.88 -9.94 11.82
N VAL A 39 -0.84 -9.45 11.19
CA VAL A 39 0.25 -10.28 10.64
C VAL A 39 0.95 -11.09 11.74
N PHE A 40 1.10 -10.55 12.93
CA PHE A 40 1.74 -11.26 14.04
C PHE A 40 0.88 -12.38 14.63
N GLY A 41 -0.43 -12.30 14.43
CA GLY A 41 -1.37 -13.36 14.76
C GLY A 41 -1.47 -14.46 13.72
N ALA A 42 -0.91 -14.27 12.54
CA ALA A 42 -0.98 -15.25 11.46
C ALA A 42 -0.11 -16.48 11.78
N ASP A 43 -0.68 -17.66 11.58
CA ASP A 43 0.02 -18.92 11.57
C ASP A 43 0.56 -19.21 10.17
N ARG A 44 -0.31 -19.12 9.17
CA ARG A 44 0.03 -19.33 7.76
C ARG A 44 -0.89 -18.55 6.83
N ILE A 45 -0.44 -18.39 5.60
CA ILE A 45 -1.23 -17.83 4.51
C ILE A 45 -1.43 -18.93 3.46
N GLU A 46 -2.69 -19.19 3.14
CA GLU A 46 -3.09 -20.15 2.12
C GLU A 46 -3.52 -19.40 0.87
N VAL A 47 -2.97 -19.78 -0.29
CA VAL A 47 -3.28 -19.11 -1.56
C VAL A 47 -3.85 -20.15 -2.53
N LEU A 48 -5.09 -19.94 -2.95
CA LEU A 48 -5.75 -20.68 -4.02
C LEU A 48 -5.75 -19.81 -5.28
N ARG A 49 -4.98 -20.21 -6.30
CA ARG A 49 -4.74 -19.41 -7.51
C ARG A 49 -5.77 -19.58 -8.61
N ASP A 50 -6.32 -20.80 -8.75
CA ASP A 50 -7.22 -21.16 -9.84
C ASP A 50 -8.47 -21.87 -9.34
N GLY A 51 -9.58 -21.76 -10.08
CA GLY A 51 -10.83 -22.45 -9.79
C GLY A 51 -11.58 -21.98 -8.55
N ALA A 52 -11.08 -20.94 -7.90
CA ALA A 52 -11.64 -20.43 -6.65
C ALA A 52 -13.08 -19.91 -6.82
N SER A 53 -13.42 -19.40 -7.99
CA SER A 53 -14.76 -18.87 -8.30
C SER A 53 -15.85 -19.94 -8.25
N ALA A 54 -15.52 -21.20 -8.50
CA ALA A 54 -16.48 -22.31 -8.40
C ALA A 54 -16.97 -22.55 -6.96
N ILE A 55 -16.13 -22.23 -5.96
CA ILE A 55 -16.42 -22.43 -4.54
C ILE A 55 -16.83 -21.12 -3.87
N TYR A 56 -16.16 -20.03 -4.19
CA TYR A 56 -16.29 -18.74 -3.50
C TYR A 56 -17.07 -17.69 -4.28
N GLY A 57 -17.47 -17.99 -5.52
CA GLY A 57 -18.23 -17.09 -6.37
C GLY A 57 -17.39 -16.05 -7.12
N ALA A 58 -18.05 -15.06 -7.72
CA ALA A 58 -17.46 -14.08 -8.64
C ALA A 58 -16.37 -13.21 -8.01
N ASP A 59 -16.33 -13.06 -6.69
CA ASP A 59 -15.33 -12.26 -6.01
C ASP A 59 -13.93 -12.91 -6.01
N ALA A 60 -13.86 -14.21 -6.32
CA ALA A 60 -12.64 -15.00 -6.28
C ALA A 60 -12.12 -15.39 -7.69
N VAL A 61 -12.40 -14.59 -8.71
CA VAL A 61 -11.99 -14.88 -10.11
C VAL A 61 -10.46 -14.96 -10.24
N ALA A 62 -9.72 -14.08 -9.57
CA ALA A 62 -8.26 -14.08 -9.60
C ALA A 62 -7.63 -14.99 -8.51
N GLY A 63 -8.46 -15.55 -7.62
CA GLY A 63 -8.03 -16.44 -6.55
C GLY A 63 -8.49 -16.04 -5.16
N VAL A 64 -8.03 -16.79 -4.16
CA VAL A 64 -8.34 -16.56 -2.74
C VAL A 64 -7.04 -16.52 -1.95
N ILE A 65 -6.96 -15.57 -1.02
CA ILE A 65 -5.91 -15.50 0.00
C ILE A 65 -6.59 -15.67 1.36
N ASN A 66 -6.29 -16.77 2.05
CA ASN A 66 -6.81 -17.04 3.38
C ASN A 66 -5.70 -16.92 4.42
N THR A 67 -5.83 -15.96 5.33
CA THR A 67 -4.95 -15.82 6.48
C THR A 67 -5.49 -16.64 7.62
N VAL A 68 -4.78 -17.70 8.00
CA VAL A 68 -5.12 -18.53 9.14
C VAL A 68 -4.41 -17.98 10.36
N LEU A 69 -5.19 -17.62 11.38
CA LEU A 69 -4.66 -17.14 12.64
C LEU A 69 -4.23 -18.32 13.53
N LYS A 70 -3.23 -18.08 14.37
CA LYS A 70 -2.79 -19.05 15.36
C LYS A 70 -3.98 -19.45 16.24
N SER A 71 -4.20 -20.75 16.37
CA SER A 71 -5.16 -21.32 17.31
C SER A 71 -4.41 -22.00 18.45
N ASN A 72 -5.04 -22.09 19.62
CA ASN A 72 -4.47 -22.77 20.79
C ASN A 72 -3.10 -22.20 21.23
N PHE A 73 -2.93 -20.89 21.07
CA PHE A 73 -1.73 -20.23 21.57
C PHE A 73 -1.78 -20.10 23.07
N GLU A 74 -0.69 -20.45 23.74
CA GLU A 74 -0.53 -20.29 25.19
C GLU A 74 0.68 -19.39 25.46
N GLY A 75 0.50 -18.40 26.35
CA GLY A 75 1.54 -17.50 26.78
C GLY A 75 1.40 -16.09 26.22
N LEU A 76 2.49 -15.33 26.28
CA LEU A 76 2.60 -13.96 25.80
C LEU A 76 3.79 -13.84 24.84
N ASN A 77 3.54 -13.30 23.65
CA ASN A 77 4.58 -12.94 22.70
C ASN A 77 4.45 -11.44 22.38
N ILE A 78 5.52 -10.70 22.59
CA ILE A 78 5.60 -9.29 22.23
C ILE A 78 6.71 -9.13 21.20
N ARG A 79 6.42 -8.46 20.10
CA ARG A 79 7.38 -8.14 19.05
C ARG A 79 7.39 -6.62 18.84
N VAL A 80 8.57 -6.05 18.89
CA VAL A 80 8.81 -4.65 18.57
C VAL A 80 9.75 -4.61 17.37
N ARG A 81 9.44 -3.80 16.38
CA ARG A 81 10.28 -3.58 15.21
C ARG A 81 10.35 -2.10 14.92
N ASN A 82 11.55 -1.61 14.71
CA ASN A 82 11.82 -0.27 14.20
C ASN A 82 12.70 -0.37 12.97
N ILE A 83 12.39 0.39 11.93
CA ILE A 83 13.17 0.47 10.69
C ILE A 83 13.48 1.93 10.46
N ALA A 84 14.76 2.26 10.52
CA ALA A 84 15.27 3.57 10.12
C ALA A 84 15.74 3.51 8.66
N TYR A 85 15.56 4.59 7.93
CA TYR A 85 15.98 4.73 6.53
C TYR A 85 17.09 5.76 6.45
N ASP A 86 18.22 5.38 5.89
CA ASP A 86 19.38 6.28 5.78
C ASP A 86 19.14 7.49 4.88
N SER A 87 18.27 7.35 3.87
CA SER A 87 18.01 8.37 2.86
C SER A 87 16.76 9.21 3.11
N PHE A 88 15.97 8.90 4.16
CA PHE A 88 14.70 9.57 4.42
C PHE A 88 14.58 9.91 5.90
N ALA A 89 14.04 11.10 6.19
CA ALA A 89 13.78 11.55 7.56
C ALA A 89 12.52 10.90 8.15
N THR A 90 12.36 9.59 7.95
CA THR A 90 11.20 8.83 8.42
C THR A 90 11.61 7.46 8.94
N ASP A 91 10.84 6.97 9.88
CA ASP A 91 10.98 5.64 10.47
C ASP A 91 9.67 4.88 10.37
N ASP A 92 9.79 3.55 10.24
CA ASP A 92 8.67 2.64 10.42
C ASP A 92 8.77 2.00 11.80
N ALA A 93 7.70 2.01 12.55
CA ALA A 93 7.62 1.34 13.84
C ALA A 93 6.42 0.40 13.89
N SER A 94 6.61 -0.78 14.46
CA SER A 94 5.53 -1.72 14.71
C SER A 94 5.66 -2.40 16.06
N VAL A 95 4.50 -2.63 16.69
CA VAL A 95 4.37 -3.40 17.91
C VAL A 95 3.28 -4.43 17.73
N GLY A 96 3.63 -5.69 17.90
CA GLY A 96 2.70 -6.81 17.85
C GLY A 96 2.65 -7.50 19.21
N VAL A 97 1.45 -7.81 19.66
CA VAL A 97 1.21 -8.57 20.90
C VAL A 97 0.30 -9.75 20.57
N THR A 98 0.74 -10.92 20.97
CA THR A 98 -0.09 -12.14 20.94
C THR A 98 -0.15 -12.70 22.34
N TRP A 99 -1.35 -12.82 22.87
CA TRP A 99 -1.60 -13.45 24.16
C TRP A 99 -2.62 -14.57 24.00
N GLY A 100 -2.44 -15.64 24.73
CA GLY A 100 -3.39 -16.74 24.73
C GLY A 100 -3.34 -17.57 25.99
N LYS A 101 -4.48 -18.16 26.30
CA LYS A 101 -4.62 -19.06 27.45
C LYS A 101 -5.65 -20.15 27.16
N ASP A 102 -5.32 -21.36 27.54
CA ASP A 102 -6.22 -22.49 27.55
C ASP A 102 -6.97 -22.59 28.89
N PHE A 103 -8.29 -22.77 28.83
CA PHE A 103 -9.18 -22.97 29.96
C PHE A 103 -9.80 -24.37 29.92
N GLY A 104 -9.14 -25.34 29.31
CA GLY A 104 -9.59 -26.71 29.15
C GLY A 104 -10.44 -26.88 27.88
N ASN A 105 -11.72 -26.60 27.95
CA ASN A 105 -12.61 -26.74 26.77
C ASN A 105 -12.62 -25.50 25.87
N THR A 106 -11.93 -24.42 26.27
CA THR A 106 -11.94 -23.15 25.54
C THR A 106 -10.54 -22.56 25.55
N ASN A 107 -10.02 -22.26 24.36
CA ASN A 107 -8.82 -21.47 24.20
C ASN A 107 -9.19 -20.04 23.81
N VAL A 108 -8.61 -19.07 24.50
CA VAL A 108 -8.75 -17.65 24.18
C VAL A 108 -7.43 -17.13 23.68
N SER A 109 -7.42 -16.57 22.46
CA SER A 109 -6.24 -15.94 21.87
C SER A 109 -6.59 -14.51 21.46
N VAL A 110 -5.73 -13.57 21.82
CA VAL A 110 -5.87 -12.13 21.51
C VAL A 110 -4.65 -11.69 20.72
N TYR A 111 -4.91 -10.97 19.64
CA TYR A 111 -3.88 -10.42 18.76
C TYR A 111 -4.05 -8.92 18.70
N TYR A 112 -2.95 -8.21 18.87
CA TYR A 112 -2.88 -6.76 18.68
C TYR A 112 -1.69 -6.45 17.80
N ASP A 113 -1.90 -5.59 16.81
CA ASP A 113 -0.87 -5.14 15.90
C ASP A 113 -1.03 -3.64 15.67
N HIS A 114 0.04 -2.90 15.92
CA HIS A 114 0.10 -1.48 15.66
C HIS A 114 1.30 -1.18 14.77
N TYR A 115 1.04 -0.50 13.67
CA TYR A 115 2.04 -0.12 12.69
C TYR A 115 1.93 1.36 12.37
N THR A 116 3.06 2.03 12.44
CA THR A 116 3.20 3.43 12.04
C THR A 116 4.26 3.54 10.95
N ARG A 117 3.95 4.30 9.92
CA ARG A 117 4.90 4.67 8.86
C ARG A 117 4.92 6.17 8.73
N GLY A 118 6.11 6.76 8.78
CA GLY A 118 6.32 8.17 8.50
C GLY A 118 6.12 8.48 7.02
N ARG A 119 5.92 9.75 6.72
CA ARG A 119 5.80 10.22 5.34
C ARG A 119 7.17 10.22 4.68
N ILE A 120 7.30 9.56 3.54
CA ILE A 120 8.45 9.68 2.64
C ILE A 120 8.13 10.76 1.60
N GLN A 121 8.96 11.78 1.50
CA GLN A 121 8.82 12.82 0.50
C GLN A 121 9.86 12.59 -0.61
N ALA A 122 9.42 12.64 -1.87
CA ALA A 122 10.31 12.44 -3.00
C ALA A 122 11.51 13.42 -3.00
N ARG A 123 11.31 14.64 -2.48
CA ARG A 123 12.37 15.65 -2.35
C ARG A 123 13.50 15.27 -1.40
N GLU A 124 13.34 14.26 -0.56
CA GLU A 124 14.38 13.77 0.36
C GLU A 124 15.41 12.89 -0.34
N ASP A 125 15.06 12.32 -1.50
CA ASP A 125 15.99 11.55 -2.33
C ASP A 125 16.47 12.39 -3.51
N PRO A 126 17.79 12.62 -3.66
CA PRO A 126 18.34 13.36 -4.78
C PRO A 126 17.97 12.82 -6.16
N LYS A 127 17.57 11.54 -6.25
CA LYS A 127 17.13 10.92 -7.50
C LYS A 127 15.73 11.32 -7.91
N TRP A 128 14.87 11.69 -6.94
CA TRP A 128 13.45 11.93 -7.12
C TRP A 128 13.02 13.33 -6.66
N VAL A 129 13.99 14.19 -6.33
CA VAL A 129 13.75 15.52 -5.78
C VAL A 129 12.87 16.38 -6.67
N ASP A 130 12.97 16.20 -7.97
CA ASP A 130 12.16 16.90 -8.98
C ASP A 130 11.71 15.96 -10.10
N GLY A 131 11.00 16.48 -11.08
CA GLY A 131 10.55 15.73 -12.25
C GLY A 131 11.59 15.66 -13.39
N ASP A 132 12.80 16.19 -13.20
CA ASP A 132 13.86 16.11 -14.21
C ASP A 132 14.65 14.82 -14.06
N LEU A 133 14.33 13.84 -14.88
CA LEU A 133 14.95 12.51 -14.84
C LEU A 133 16.24 12.42 -15.66
N ARG A 134 16.69 13.51 -16.31
CA ARG A 134 17.91 13.49 -17.14
C ARG A 134 19.15 13.11 -16.34
N ARG A 135 19.20 13.46 -15.06
CA ARG A 135 20.31 13.07 -14.16
C ARG A 135 20.44 11.56 -13.96
N LEU A 136 19.43 10.77 -14.29
CA LEU A 136 19.45 9.31 -14.24
C LEU A 136 19.94 8.69 -15.55
N LEU A 137 20.11 9.49 -16.60
CA LEU A 137 20.58 9.02 -17.89
C LEU A 137 22.11 8.97 -17.90
N PRO A 138 22.69 8.07 -18.71
CA PRO A 138 24.13 8.11 -19.03
C PRO A 138 24.52 9.49 -19.61
N ALA A 139 25.74 9.92 -19.35
CA ALA A 139 26.22 11.24 -19.78
C ALA A 139 26.20 11.42 -21.31
N ASP A 140 26.30 10.34 -22.06
CA ASP A 140 26.28 10.27 -23.53
C ASP A 140 24.89 10.02 -24.11
N SER A 141 23.84 10.07 -23.31
CA SER A 141 22.47 9.82 -23.77
C SER A 141 21.99 10.93 -24.73
N GLU A 142 21.41 10.52 -25.85
CA GLU A 142 20.77 11.44 -26.82
C GLU A 142 19.59 12.23 -26.22
N TYR A 143 19.06 11.82 -25.06
CA TYR A 143 17.94 12.46 -24.37
C TYR A 143 18.38 13.53 -23.37
N ASN A 144 19.69 13.76 -23.18
CA ASN A 144 20.18 14.76 -22.24
C ASN A 144 19.81 16.19 -22.65
N ASP A 145 19.67 16.45 -23.95
CA ASP A 145 19.33 17.76 -24.49
C ASP A 145 17.81 17.97 -24.63
N THR A 146 17.02 16.96 -24.31
CA THR A 146 15.57 17.04 -24.39
C THR A 146 14.97 17.57 -23.10
N THR A 147 13.76 18.13 -23.18
CA THR A 147 12.95 18.54 -22.01
C THR A 147 12.30 17.31 -21.35
N TRP A 148 13.09 16.30 -21.04
CA TRP A 148 12.58 15.06 -20.43
C TRP A 148 12.25 15.27 -18.95
N ARG A 149 11.22 16.09 -18.74
CA ARG A 149 10.69 16.42 -17.43
C ARG A 149 9.36 15.71 -17.26
N ASN A 150 9.30 14.79 -16.32
CA ASN A 150 8.03 14.17 -15.91
C ASN A 150 7.34 15.02 -14.85
N ARG A 151 7.20 16.32 -15.11
CA ARG A 151 6.42 17.21 -14.24
C ARG A 151 4.93 16.97 -14.51
N SER A 152 4.17 16.78 -13.44
CA SER A 152 2.72 16.83 -13.54
C SER A 152 2.30 18.19 -14.05
N PHE A 153 1.44 18.22 -15.06
CA PHE A 153 0.82 19.46 -15.53
C PHE A 153 -0.19 20.01 -14.50
N SER A 154 -0.57 19.20 -13.51
CA SER A 154 -1.44 19.58 -12.40
C SER A 154 -0.56 19.95 -11.21
N ASN A 155 -0.26 21.21 -11.04
CA ASN A 155 0.42 21.71 -9.84
C ASN A 155 -0.58 22.40 -8.90
N GLN A 156 -0.15 22.70 -7.68
CA GLN A 156 -0.99 23.44 -6.70
C GLN A 156 -1.22 24.90 -7.09
N TYR A 157 -0.49 25.41 -8.07
CA TYR A 157 -0.63 26.73 -8.63
C TYR A 157 -1.46 26.65 -9.91
N ALA A 158 -2.27 27.68 -10.15
CA ALA A 158 -3.17 27.67 -11.28
C ALA A 158 -2.44 27.56 -12.63
N GLN A 159 -3.08 26.89 -13.57
CA GLN A 159 -2.71 26.91 -14.97
C GLN A 159 -3.70 27.78 -15.73
N PHE A 160 -3.20 28.62 -16.64
CA PHE A 160 -4.00 29.43 -17.51
C PHE A 160 -3.81 28.98 -18.96
N TYR A 161 -4.89 28.94 -19.68
CA TYR A 161 -4.91 28.55 -21.08
C TYR A 161 -5.26 29.80 -21.92
N GLU A 162 -4.40 30.12 -22.89
CA GLU A 162 -4.67 31.12 -23.90
C GLU A 162 -4.53 30.48 -25.28
N GLY A 163 -5.64 30.11 -25.88
CA GLY A 163 -5.66 29.27 -27.11
C GLY A 163 -5.00 27.90 -26.83
N SER A 164 -3.94 27.59 -27.58
CA SER A 164 -3.13 26.36 -27.39
C SER A 164 -1.97 26.52 -26.38
N ASN A 165 -1.76 27.74 -25.88
CA ASN A 165 -0.66 27.98 -24.94
C ASN A 165 -1.11 27.72 -23.52
N VAL A 166 -0.23 27.06 -22.74
CA VAL A 166 -0.45 26.76 -21.33
C VAL A 166 0.57 27.53 -20.51
N PHE A 167 0.10 28.35 -19.61
CA PHE A 167 0.92 29.10 -18.65
C PHE A 167 0.71 28.49 -17.26
N SER A 168 1.80 28.11 -16.60
CA SER A 168 1.77 27.62 -15.22
C SER A 168 2.38 28.65 -14.29
N LEU A 169 1.69 28.94 -13.20
CA LEU A 169 2.28 29.69 -12.10
C LEU A 169 3.17 28.79 -11.28
N TYR A 170 4.32 29.31 -10.90
CA TYR A 170 5.27 28.67 -10.00
C TYR A 170 5.43 29.53 -8.75
N ALA A 171 5.85 28.92 -7.64
CA ALA A 171 6.27 29.71 -6.51
C ALA A 171 7.48 30.58 -6.91
N PRO A 172 7.61 31.80 -6.37
CA PRO A 172 8.71 32.69 -6.68
C PRO A 172 10.12 32.09 -6.44
N ASP A 173 10.19 31.11 -5.56
CA ASP A 173 11.43 30.46 -5.13
C ASP A 173 11.60 29.03 -5.72
N ASP A 174 10.77 28.65 -6.70
CA ASP A 174 10.87 27.33 -7.37
C ASP A 174 11.70 27.51 -8.65
N PRO A 175 12.96 26.97 -8.71
CA PRO A 175 13.90 27.15 -9.82
C PRO A 175 13.46 26.45 -11.11
#